data_39e4153d40c0c1bc0d4789174ff48edb
#
_entry.id   39e4153d40c0c1bc0d4789174ff48edb
#
_cell.length_a   1.000
_cell.length_b   1.000
_cell.length_c   1.000
_cell.angle_alpha   90.00
_cell.angle_beta   90.00
_cell.angle_gamma   90.00
#
_symmetry.space_group_name_H-M   'P 1'
#
loop_
_entity.id
_entity.type
_entity.pdbx_description
1 polymer ?
#
loop_
_entity_poly.entity_id
_entity_poly.type
_entity_poly.pdbx_seq_one_letter_code
_entity_poly.pdbx_strand_id
1 'polypeptide(L)'
;WQKQVDTLSQWKFIDMDAQTNFYEREIAPVLKSGRKIAVIISDALRYEVAQELSERIDRESRFSTKLTMQYSVLPSYTQLGMAALLPHGSLEFDSKDRLYVLADGRSTKGIEARAAILSAVGGKAIRYDDLTKLKVSEIKELYKSCNVLYVYHNHIDATGDTERTESETVDACEKTFKELGEVVKKLAKRQRP
;
A
#
# COMPACT_ATOMS: atom_id res chain seq x y z
N TRP A 1 13.39 -24.87 -6.49
CA TRP A 1 13.21 -23.60 -5.78
C TRP A 1 13.50 -23.75 -4.29
N GLN A 2 12.79 -24.63 -3.55
CA GLN A 2 12.94 -24.81 -2.09
C GLN A 2 14.38 -25.08 -1.67
N LYS A 3 15.10 -26.01 -2.35
CA LYS A 3 16.49 -26.32 -2.07
C LYS A 3 17.42 -25.10 -2.15
N GLN A 4 17.15 -24.15 -3.04
CA GLN A 4 17.93 -22.92 -3.14
C GLN A 4 17.59 -21.95 -2.01
N VAL A 5 16.31 -21.83 -1.65
CA VAL A 5 15.88 -21.02 -0.51
C VAL A 5 16.49 -21.54 0.81
N ASP A 6 16.52 -22.86 1.00
CA ASP A 6 17.11 -23.50 2.19
C ASP A 6 18.62 -23.25 2.34
N THR A 7 19.30 -22.85 1.26
CA THR A 7 20.73 -22.48 1.31
C THR A 7 20.98 -21.03 1.69
N LEU A 8 19.95 -20.20 1.72
CA LEU A 8 20.08 -18.79 2.08
C LEU A 8 20.25 -18.65 3.61
N SER A 9 21.32 -17.99 4.03
CA SER A 9 21.51 -17.62 5.44
C SER A 9 20.56 -16.52 5.90
N GLN A 10 20.07 -15.71 4.96
CA GLN A 10 19.13 -14.60 5.20
C GLN A 10 18.24 -14.40 3.96
N TRP A 11 16.99 -13.99 4.19
CA TRP A 11 16.09 -13.53 3.13
C TRP A 11 16.45 -12.11 2.73
N LYS A 12 17.52 -11.96 1.96
CA LYS A 12 18.06 -10.68 1.50
C LYS A 12 18.64 -10.81 0.10
N PHE A 13 18.36 -9.83 -0.75
CA PHE A 13 18.86 -9.75 -2.13
C PHE A 13 19.69 -8.48 -2.29
N ILE A 14 20.83 -8.58 -3.01
CA ILE A 14 21.83 -7.49 -3.11
C ILE A 14 21.27 -6.31 -3.93
N ASP A 15 20.55 -6.60 -5.00
CA ASP A 15 20.09 -5.59 -5.97
C ASP A 15 18.59 -5.28 -5.86
N MET A 16 17.96 -5.66 -4.74
CA MET A 16 16.54 -5.47 -4.56
C MET A 16 16.25 -5.01 -3.14
N ASP A 17 15.38 -4.02 -3.01
CA ASP A 17 14.96 -3.49 -1.72
C ASP A 17 13.96 -4.38 -1.00
N ALA A 18 14.05 -4.43 0.32
CA ALA A 18 13.07 -5.12 1.15
C ALA A 18 11.78 -4.31 1.28
N GLN A 19 10.64 -4.98 1.28
CA GLN A 19 9.35 -4.36 1.57
C GLN A 19 9.31 -3.68 2.94
N THR A 20 10.05 -4.19 3.93
CA THR A 20 10.17 -3.59 5.26
C THR A 20 10.82 -2.20 5.24
N ASN A 21 11.58 -1.86 4.21
CA ASN A 21 12.21 -0.55 4.07
C ASN A 21 11.34 0.48 3.34
N PHE A 22 10.12 0.09 2.95
CA PHE A 22 9.24 0.94 2.13
C PHE A 22 9.03 2.32 2.74
N TYR A 23 8.66 2.39 4.02
CA TYR A 23 8.38 3.67 4.66
C TYR A 23 9.60 4.59 4.68
N GLU A 24 10.75 4.06 5.13
CA GLU A 24 11.98 4.85 5.25
C GLU A 24 12.53 5.29 3.89
N ARG A 25 12.33 4.48 2.86
CA ARG A 25 12.85 4.79 1.52
C ARG A 25 11.94 5.69 0.70
N GLU A 26 10.64 5.45 0.73
CA GLU A 26 9.71 6.13 -0.17
C GLU A 26 8.94 7.28 0.52
N ILE A 27 8.63 7.16 1.80
CA ILE A 27 7.74 8.08 2.50
C ILE A 27 8.52 9.10 3.33
N ALA A 28 9.42 8.66 4.18
CA ALA A 28 10.14 9.51 5.09
C ALA A 28 10.92 10.66 4.40
N PRO A 29 11.59 10.46 3.23
CA PRO A 29 12.27 11.57 2.54
C PRO A 29 11.30 12.63 2.02
N VAL A 30 10.11 12.22 1.56
CA VAL A 30 9.07 13.15 1.10
C VAL A 30 8.58 14.02 2.25
N LEU A 31 8.30 13.39 3.40
CA LEU A 31 7.85 14.11 4.59
C LEU A 31 8.94 15.05 5.15
N LYS A 32 10.20 14.60 5.18
CA LYS A 32 11.35 15.44 5.56
C LYS A 32 11.53 16.67 4.66
N SER A 33 11.12 16.59 3.40
CA SER A 33 11.14 17.74 2.49
C SER A 33 9.93 18.70 2.66
N GLY A 34 9.08 18.47 3.65
CA GLY A 34 7.87 19.27 3.92
C GLY A 34 6.72 19.01 2.94
N ARG A 35 6.86 18.03 2.03
CA ARG A 35 5.81 17.66 1.09
C ARG A 35 4.86 16.64 1.69
N LYS A 36 3.66 16.61 1.15
CA LYS A 36 2.64 15.61 1.49
C LYS A 36 2.66 14.46 0.47
N ILE A 37 2.27 13.27 0.93
CA ILE A 37 2.21 12.08 0.09
C ILE A 37 0.92 11.29 0.33
N ALA A 38 0.38 10.69 -0.72
CA ALA A 38 -0.66 9.67 -0.60
C ALA A 38 -0.05 8.31 -0.99
N VAL A 39 -0.30 7.33 -0.17
CA VAL A 39 0.10 5.93 -0.39
C VAL A 39 -1.17 5.14 -0.67
N ILE A 40 -1.28 4.54 -1.85
CA ILE A 40 -2.39 3.66 -2.20
C ILE A 40 -1.87 2.23 -2.13
N ILE A 41 -2.42 1.45 -1.21
CA ILE A 41 -2.13 0.03 -1.08
C ILE A 41 -3.28 -0.73 -1.71
N SER A 42 -3.02 -1.37 -2.85
CA SER A 42 -3.98 -2.24 -3.53
C SER A 42 -3.57 -3.68 -3.28
N ASP A 43 -4.37 -4.39 -2.48
CA ASP A 43 -4.10 -5.77 -2.11
C ASP A 43 -4.20 -6.69 -3.33
N ALA A 44 -3.32 -7.69 -3.41
CA ALA A 44 -3.15 -8.60 -4.54
C ALA A 44 -2.79 -7.93 -5.90
N LEU A 45 -2.36 -6.67 -5.91
CA LEU A 45 -1.87 -6.00 -7.12
C LEU A 45 -0.47 -6.54 -7.47
N ARG A 46 -0.40 -7.49 -8.37
CA ARG A 46 0.85 -8.11 -8.82
C ARG A 46 1.65 -7.18 -9.72
N TYR A 47 2.94 -7.49 -9.91
CA TYR A 47 3.87 -6.66 -10.69
C TYR A 47 3.40 -6.43 -12.13
N GLU A 48 2.95 -7.46 -12.83
CA GLU A 48 2.43 -7.37 -14.20
C GLU A 48 1.20 -6.46 -14.31
N VAL A 49 0.31 -6.52 -13.30
CA VAL A 49 -0.86 -5.63 -13.22
C VAL A 49 -0.44 -4.20 -12.92
N ALA A 50 0.56 -4.02 -12.05
CA ALA A 50 1.12 -2.71 -11.74
C ALA A 50 1.85 -2.09 -12.95
N GLN A 51 2.51 -2.88 -13.77
CA GLN A 51 3.13 -2.43 -15.02
C GLN A 51 2.08 -1.88 -15.98
N GLU A 52 0.99 -2.60 -16.20
CA GLU A 52 -0.08 -2.12 -17.06
C GLU A 52 -0.74 -0.85 -16.51
N LEU A 53 -0.98 -0.78 -15.20
CA LEU A 53 -1.48 0.43 -14.55
C LEU A 53 -0.54 1.62 -14.79
N SER A 54 0.76 1.42 -14.66
CA SER A 54 1.79 2.43 -14.91
C SER A 54 1.69 2.98 -16.33
N GLU A 55 1.64 2.09 -17.33
CA GLU A 55 1.49 2.46 -18.74
C GLU A 55 0.19 3.23 -19.01
N ARG A 56 -0.91 2.84 -18.38
CA ARG A 56 -2.20 3.53 -18.51
C ARG A 56 -2.17 4.94 -17.92
N ILE A 57 -1.50 5.12 -16.78
CA ILE A 57 -1.33 6.44 -16.14
C ILE A 57 -0.42 7.34 -16.98
N ASP A 58 0.68 6.82 -17.53
CA ASP A 58 1.63 7.59 -18.34
C ASP A 58 1.04 8.09 -19.67
N ARG A 59 0.03 7.40 -20.20
CA ARG A 59 -0.73 7.91 -21.37
C ARG A 59 -1.45 9.22 -21.09
N GLU A 60 -1.65 9.56 -19.82
CA GLU A 60 -2.19 10.85 -19.42
C GLU A 60 -1.04 11.87 -19.23
N SER A 61 -0.84 12.76 -20.18
CA SER A 61 0.31 13.68 -20.31
C SER A 61 0.69 14.51 -19.07
N ARG A 62 -0.14 14.53 -18.03
CA ARG A 62 0.11 15.28 -16.78
C ARG A 62 0.66 14.42 -15.64
N PHE A 63 0.82 13.12 -15.85
CA PHE A 63 1.38 12.19 -14.88
C PHE A 63 2.62 11.54 -15.45
N SER A 64 3.52 11.13 -14.57
CA SER A 64 4.64 10.25 -14.89
C SER A 64 4.74 9.21 -13.80
N THR A 65 5.03 7.97 -14.17
CA THR A 65 5.18 6.86 -13.24
C THR A 65 6.62 6.38 -13.18
N LYS A 66 6.94 5.70 -12.09
CA LYS A 66 8.18 4.94 -11.93
C LYS A 66 7.79 3.60 -11.30
N LEU A 67 7.93 2.54 -12.08
CA LEU A 67 7.71 1.18 -11.58
C LEU A 67 9.01 0.66 -10.95
N THR A 68 8.90 0.15 -9.73
CA THR A 68 10.00 -0.49 -9.02
C THR A 68 9.50 -1.79 -8.37
N MET A 69 10.43 -2.69 -8.05
CA MET A 69 10.11 -3.93 -7.36
C MET A 69 10.77 -3.96 -5.98
N GLN A 70 10.18 -4.75 -5.10
CA GLN A 70 10.70 -5.05 -3.77
C GLN A 70 10.52 -6.55 -3.52
N TYR A 71 11.43 -7.16 -2.76
CA TYR A 71 11.15 -8.51 -2.29
C TYR A 71 10.25 -8.45 -1.04
N SER A 72 9.29 -9.38 -1.01
CA SER A 72 8.30 -9.45 0.07
C SER A 72 8.90 -9.98 1.36
N VAL A 73 8.21 -9.70 2.46
CA VAL A 73 8.43 -10.37 3.75
C VAL A 73 8.06 -11.84 3.67
N LEU A 74 8.65 -12.66 4.54
CA LEU A 74 8.30 -14.07 4.69
C LEU A 74 7.81 -14.35 6.13
N PRO A 75 6.73 -15.14 6.26
CA PRO A 75 5.83 -15.65 5.21
C PRO A 75 5.07 -14.50 4.51
N SER A 76 4.86 -14.64 3.20
CA SER A 76 4.21 -13.61 2.38
C SER A 76 2.69 -13.72 2.50
N TYR A 77 2.12 -13.13 3.53
CA TYR A 77 0.67 -13.02 3.71
C TYR A 77 0.26 -11.57 4.04
N THR A 78 -1.00 -11.26 3.78
CA THR A 78 -1.55 -9.90 3.79
C THR A 78 -1.23 -9.12 5.07
N GLN A 79 -1.39 -9.73 6.26
CA GLN A 79 -1.21 -8.99 7.51
C GLN A 79 0.25 -8.55 7.74
N LEU A 80 1.23 -9.42 7.44
CA LEU A 80 2.64 -9.08 7.54
C LEU A 80 3.06 -8.09 6.45
N GLY A 81 2.59 -8.29 5.22
CA GLY A 81 2.83 -7.36 4.12
C GLY A 81 2.30 -5.96 4.41
N MET A 82 1.07 -5.85 4.94
CA MET A 82 0.48 -4.57 5.33
C MET A 82 1.24 -3.89 6.49
N ALA A 83 1.71 -4.68 7.46
CA ALA A 83 2.52 -4.15 8.56
C ALA A 83 3.88 -3.63 8.07
N ALA A 84 4.52 -4.34 7.13
CA ALA A 84 5.81 -3.98 6.56
C ALA A 84 5.80 -2.64 5.79
N LEU A 85 4.64 -2.17 5.37
CA LEU A 85 4.50 -0.88 4.68
C LEU A 85 4.27 0.31 5.62
N LEU A 86 4.12 0.07 6.93
CA LEU A 86 3.94 1.10 7.95
C LEU A 86 5.29 1.61 8.47
N PRO A 87 5.34 2.79 9.12
CA PRO A 87 6.51 3.19 9.90
C PRO A 87 6.72 2.22 11.06
N HIS A 88 7.91 1.60 11.14
CA HIS A 88 8.28 0.66 12.20
C HIS A 88 9.80 0.53 12.32
N GLY A 89 10.27 0.23 13.52
CA GLY A 89 11.65 -0.22 13.76
C GLY A 89 11.74 -1.74 13.87
N SER A 90 10.67 -2.40 14.37
CA SER A 90 10.59 -3.86 14.47
C SER A 90 9.21 -4.38 14.07
N LEU A 91 9.17 -5.61 13.55
CA LEU A 91 7.94 -6.36 13.31
C LEU A 91 8.00 -7.68 14.06
N GLU A 92 6.96 -7.97 14.82
CA GLU A 92 6.86 -9.17 15.63
C GLU A 92 5.48 -9.81 15.48
N PHE A 93 5.41 -11.14 15.58
CA PHE A 93 4.11 -11.82 15.64
C PHE A 93 3.49 -11.65 17.02
N ASP A 94 2.18 -11.41 17.05
CA ASP A 94 1.45 -11.36 18.31
C ASP A 94 1.53 -12.72 19.02
N SER A 95 1.96 -12.73 20.27
CA SER A 95 2.10 -13.95 21.07
C SER A 95 0.76 -14.65 21.35
N LYS A 96 -0.35 -13.89 21.32
CA LYS A 96 -1.71 -14.38 21.57
C LYS A 96 -2.38 -14.88 20.31
N ASP A 97 -2.08 -14.27 19.17
CA ASP A 97 -2.64 -14.64 17.88
C ASP A 97 -1.60 -14.43 16.78
N ARG A 98 -0.90 -15.51 16.43
CA ARG A 98 0.19 -15.49 15.43
C ARG A 98 -0.23 -15.11 14.02
N LEU A 99 -1.52 -14.93 13.77
CA LEU A 99 -2.02 -14.38 12.51
C LEU A 99 -1.88 -12.85 12.44
N TYR A 100 -1.61 -12.20 13.55
CA TYR A 100 -1.45 -10.75 13.62
C TYR A 100 -0.01 -10.35 13.89
N VAL A 101 0.32 -9.13 13.45
CA VAL A 101 1.66 -8.57 13.54
C VAL A 101 1.61 -7.30 14.39
N LEU A 102 2.63 -7.13 15.20
CA LEU A 102 2.90 -5.92 15.96
C LEU A 102 4.02 -5.14 15.28
N ALA A 103 3.83 -3.84 15.13
CA ALA A 103 4.86 -2.89 14.73
C ALA A 103 5.29 -2.10 15.97
N ASP A 104 6.52 -2.27 16.40
CA ASP A 104 7.06 -1.69 17.64
C ASP A 104 6.12 -1.96 18.86
N GLY A 105 5.68 -3.20 19.01
CA GLY A 105 4.77 -3.63 20.06
C GLY A 105 3.30 -3.20 19.89
N ARG A 106 2.95 -2.45 18.84
CA ARG A 106 1.58 -1.96 18.59
C ARG A 106 0.89 -2.81 17.53
N SER A 107 -0.38 -3.15 17.76
CA SER A 107 -1.18 -3.93 16.81
C SER A 107 -1.30 -3.24 15.45
N THR A 108 -1.21 -4.03 14.37
CA THR A 108 -1.48 -3.60 13.00
C THR A 108 -2.82 -4.14 12.47
N LYS A 109 -3.64 -4.73 13.37
CA LYS A 109 -4.91 -5.36 13.01
C LYS A 109 -5.96 -4.34 12.61
N GLY A 110 -6.37 -4.38 11.36
CA GLY A 110 -7.40 -3.49 10.83
C GLY A 110 -6.91 -2.06 10.57
N ILE A 111 -7.79 -1.27 9.98
CA ILE A 111 -7.45 0.08 9.54
C ILE A 111 -7.26 1.05 10.71
N GLU A 112 -8.00 0.87 11.79
CA GLU A 112 -7.96 1.72 12.98
C GLU A 112 -6.60 1.62 13.69
N ALA A 113 -6.09 0.39 13.87
CA ALA A 113 -4.78 0.18 14.47
C ALA A 113 -3.66 0.75 13.60
N ARG A 114 -3.74 0.56 12.27
CA ARG A 114 -2.78 1.13 11.32
C ARG A 114 -2.84 2.66 11.31
N ALA A 115 -4.03 3.25 11.39
CA ALA A 115 -4.21 4.69 11.51
C ALA A 115 -3.58 5.24 12.80
N ALA A 116 -3.67 4.51 13.91
CA ALA A 116 -3.03 4.88 15.16
C ALA A 116 -1.49 4.88 15.05
N ILE A 117 -0.89 3.93 14.29
CA ILE A 117 0.55 3.94 14.01
C ILE A 117 0.92 5.14 13.14
N LEU A 118 0.18 5.39 12.06
CA LEU A 118 0.42 6.49 11.15
C LEU A 118 0.28 7.87 11.81
N SER A 119 -0.57 7.99 12.83
CA SER A 119 -0.77 9.26 13.54
C SER A 119 0.52 9.83 14.15
N ALA A 120 1.47 8.97 14.53
CA ALA A 120 2.77 9.39 15.08
C ALA A 120 3.61 10.18 14.07
N VAL A 121 3.35 10.03 12.77
CA VAL A 121 4.02 10.75 11.67
C VAL A 121 3.09 11.78 11.00
N GLY A 122 1.99 12.14 11.66
CA GLY A 122 0.99 13.05 11.11
C GLY A 122 0.19 12.41 9.96
N GLY A 123 0.08 11.09 9.94
CA GLY A 123 -0.61 10.32 8.91
C GLY A 123 -2.04 9.96 9.26
N LYS A 124 -2.81 9.60 8.24
CA LYS A 124 -4.16 9.06 8.32
C LYS A 124 -4.32 7.85 7.41
N ALA A 125 -5.30 7.02 7.72
CA ALA A 125 -5.70 5.88 6.90
C ALA A 125 -7.18 5.97 6.54
N ILE A 126 -7.55 5.53 5.33
CA ILE A 126 -8.93 5.47 4.86
C ILE A 126 -9.08 4.28 3.92
N ARG A 127 -10.26 3.65 3.91
CA ARG A 127 -10.60 2.66 2.89
C ARG A 127 -10.95 3.36 1.59
N TYR A 128 -10.63 2.73 0.47
CA TYR A 128 -10.98 3.23 -0.85
C TYR A 128 -12.48 3.54 -0.96
N ASP A 129 -13.35 2.61 -0.53
CA ASP A 129 -14.80 2.76 -0.59
C ASP A 129 -15.32 3.97 0.21
N ASP A 130 -14.66 4.28 1.32
CA ASP A 130 -15.03 5.45 2.11
C ASP A 130 -14.50 6.75 1.48
N LEU A 131 -13.28 6.72 0.92
CA LEU A 131 -12.73 7.84 0.17
C LEU A 131 -13.62 8.24 -1.03
N THR A 132 -14.19 7.25 -1.73
CA THR A 132 -15.01 7.49 -2.92
C THR A 132 -16.35 8.14 -2.62
N LYS A 133 -16.89 7.94 -1.41
CA LYS A 133 -18.12 8.58 -0.92
C LYS A 133 -17.94 10.04 -0.54
N LEU A 134 -16.70 10.47 -0.26
CA LEU A 134 -16.42 11.83 0.17
C LEU A 134 -16.62 12.84 -0.97
N LYS A 135 -17.21 13.98 -0.61
CA LYS A 135 -17.28 15.15 -1.48
C LYS A 135 -15.88 15.73 -1.70
N VAL A 136 -15.78 16.51 -2.75
CA VAL A 136 -14.54 17.19 -3.12
C VAL A 136 -13.95 18.05 -2.00
N SER A 137 -14.80 18.76 -1.24
CA SER A 137 -14.39 19.56 -0.09
C SER A 137 -13.86 18.70 1.07
N GLU A 138 -14.51 17.57 1.34
CA GLU A 138 -14.11 16.64 2.41
C GLU A 138 -12.78 15.97 2.14
N ILE A 139 -12.51 15.54 0.88
CA ILE A 139 -11.20 15.04 0.48
C ILE A 139 -10.12 16.11 0.66
N LYS A 140 -10.45 17.38 0.35
CA LYS A 140 -9.52 18.50 0.54
C LYS A 140 -9.17 18.70 2.01
N GLU A 141 -10.14 18.67 2.89
CA GLU A 141 -9.92 18.80 4.33
C GLU A 141 -9.16 17.59 4.90
N LEU A 142 -9.51 16.37 4.48
CA LEU A 142 -8.77 15.16 4.83
C LEU A 142 -7.28 15.29 4.46
N TYR A 143 -6.98 15.69 3.23
CA TYR A 143 -5.60 15.82 2.75
C TYR A 143 -4.84 16.97 3.42
N LYS A 144 -5.53 18.07 3.75
CA LYS A 144 -4.92 19.17 4.52
C LYS A 144 -4.54 18.76 5.93
N SER A 145 -5.36 17.90 6.56
CA SER A 145 -5.24 17.50 7.96
C SER A 145 -4.21 16.41 8.22
N CYS A 146 -3.47 15.94 7.21
CA CYS A 146 -2.43 14.93 7.37
C CYS A 146 -1.22 15.22 6.48
N ASN A 147 -0.06 14.67 6.82
CA ASN A 147 1.16 14.72 6.04
C ASN A 147 1.27 13.53 5.08
N VAL A 148 0.77 12.36 5.50
CA VAL A 148 0.66 11.16 4.68
C VAL A 148 -0.74 10.57 4.79
N LEU A 149 -1.32 10.21 3.66
CA LEU A 149 -2.62 9.55 3.59
C LEU A 149 -2.44 8.14 3.03
N TYR A 150 -2.76 7.12 3.81
CA TYR A 150 -2.82 5.73 3.35
C TYR A 150 -4.24 5.39 2.90
N VAL A 151 -4.39 4.95 1.67
CA VAL A 151 -5.65 4.50 1.08
C VAL A 151 -5.57 2.99 0.86
N TYR A 152 -6.43 2.23 1.54
CA TYR A 152 -6.48 0.77 1.43
C TYR A 152 -7.54 0.36 0.42
N HIS A 153 -7.10 -0.30 -0.65
CA HIS A 153 -7.91 -0.82 -1.73
C HIS A 153 -7.79 -2.35 -1.78
N ASN A 154 -8.93 -3.06 -1.89
CA ASN A 154 -8.97 -4.52 -1.75
C ASN A 154 -9.79 -5.22 -2.85
N HIS A 155 -9.92 -4.62 -4.03
CA HIS A 155 -10.87 -5.14 -5.03
C HIS A 155 -10.41 -6.49 -5.64
N ILE A 156 -9.11 -6.60 -5.99
CA ILE A 156 -8.56 -7.81 -6.59
C ILE A 156 -8.57 -8.97 -5.58
N ASP A 157 -8.05 -8.72 -4.36
CA ASP A 157 -8.01 -9.72 -3.30
C ASP A 157 -9.40 -10.25 -2.95
N ALA A 158 -10.35 -9.34 -2.71
CA ALA A 158 -11.72 -9.71 -2.38
C ALA A 158 -12.44 -10.51 -3.50
N THR A 159 -12.05 -10.32 -4.77
CA THR A 159 -12.60 -11.07 -5.90
C THR A 159 -11.92 -12.43 -6.04
N GLY A 160 -10.61 -12.51 -5.80
CA GLY A 160 -9.83 -13.75 -5.91
C GLY A 160 -9.91 -14.68 -4.70
N ASP A 161 -10.48 -14.22 -3.58
CA ASP A 161 -10.47 -14.94 -2.30
C ASP A 161 -11.49 -16.11 -2.23
N THR A 162 -12.35 -16.27 -3.24
CA THR A 162 -13.30 -17.38 -3.29
C THR A 162 -13.20 -18.11 -4.63
N GLU A 163 -13.28 -19.45 -4.58
CA GLU A 163 -13.30 -20.31 -5.77
C GLU A 163 -14.39 -19.90 -6.77
N ARG A 164 -15.52 -19.41 -6.28
CA ARG A 164 -16.64 -18.96 -7.10
C ARG A 164 -16.31 -17.73 -7.96
N THR A 165 -15.46 -16.84 -7.49
CA THR A 165 -15.15 -15.56 -8.15
C THR A 165 -13.72 -15.52 -8.73
N GLU A 166 -12.95 -16.60 -8.61
CA GLU A 166 -11.58 -16.68 -9.12
C GLU A 166 -11.50 -16.39 -10.64
N SER A 167 -12.47 -16.86 -11.40
CA SER A 167 -12.57 -16.59 -12.84
C SER A 167 -12.82 -15.11 -13.18
N GLU A 168 -13.30 -14.31 -12.24
CA GLU A 168 -13.59 -12.88 -12.41
C GLU A 168 -12.37 -11.99 -12.07
N THR A 169 -11.22 -12.60 -11.71
CA THR A 169 -10.02 -11.85 -11.30
C THR A 169 -9.49 -10.93 -12.39
N VAL A 170 -9.62 -11.31 -13.66
CA VAL A 170 -9.22 -10.48 -14.80
C VAL A 170 -10.07 -9.21 -14.87
N ASP A 171 -11.39 -9.35 -14.72
CA ASP A 171 -12.33 -8.22 -14.70
C ASP A 171 -12.09 -7.33 -13.48
N ALA A 172 -11.70 -7.93 -12.35
CA ALA A 172 -11.30 -7.19 -11.15
C ALA A 172 -10.04 -6.34 -11.38
N CYS A 173 -9.07 -6.82 -12.16
CA CYS A 173 -7.91 -6.02 -12.56
C CYS A 173 -8.32 -4.83 -13.42
N GLU A 174 -9.16 -5.05 -14.44
CA GLU A 174 -9.66 -3.97 -15.31
C GLU A 174 -10.44 -2.90 -14.52
N LYS A 175 -11.25 -3.32 -13.57
CA LYS A 175 -11.95 -2.39 -12.68
C LYS A 175 -10.97 -1.63 -11.78
N THR A 176 -9.98 -2.33 -11.24
CA THR A 176 -8.94 -1.73 -10.41
C THR A 176 -8.16 -0.64 -11.15
N PHE A 177 -7.84 -0.81 -12.43
CA PHE A 177 -7.18 0.23 -13.22
C PHE A 177 -7.99 1.53 -13.26
N LYS A 178 -9.31 1.43 -13.46
CA LYS A 178 -10.20 2.58 -13.44
C LYS A 178 -10.25 3.24 -12.06
N GLU A 179 -10.42 2.43 -11.03
CA GLU A 179 -10.54 2.87 -9.65
C GLU A 179 -9.27 3.59 -9.17
N LEU A 180 -8.10 3.01 -9.37
CA LEU A 180 -6.83 3.61 -8.97
C LEU A 180 -6.50 4.85 -9.81
N GLY A 181 -6.78 4.84 -11.12
CA GLY A 181 -6.64 6.01 -11.98
C GLY A 181 -7.51 7.19 -11.52
N GLU A 182 -8.74 6.93 -11.09
CA GLU A 182 -9.63 7.97 -10.54
C GLU A 182 -9.12 8.53 -9.21
N VAL A 183 -8.62 7.69 -8.31
CA VAL A 183 -8.04 8.13 -7.03
C VAL A 183 -6.83 9.02 -7.28
N VAL A 184 -5.91 8.59 -8.16
CA VAL A 184 -4.74 9.40 -8.54
C VAL A 184 -5.18 10.77 -9.07
N LYS A 185 -6.16 10.82 -9.96
CA LYS A 185 -6.72 12.08 -10.50
C LYS A 185 -7.36 12.94 -9.41
N LYS A 186 -8.14 12.33 -8.52
CA LYS A 186 -8.79 13.05 -7.41
C LYS A 186 -7.76 13.66 -6.45
N LEU A 187 -6.73 12.92 -6.07
CA LEU A 187 -5.70 13.39 -5.16
C LEU A 187 -4.75 14.41 -5.82
N ALA A 188 -4.35 14.21 -7.07
CA ALA A 188 -3.44 15.10 -7.80
C ALA A 188 -4.06 16.47 -8.12
N LYS A 189 -5.36 16.58 -8.41
CA LYS A 189 -6.06 17.86 -8.64
C LYS A 189 -5.96 18.82 -7.46
N ARG A 190 -5.48 18.36 -6.31
CA ARG A 190 -5.44 19.06 -5.03
C ARG A 190 -4.07 19.61 -4.65
N GLN A 191 -3.02 19.28 -5.40
CA GLN A 191 -1.66 19.74 -5.14
C GLN A 191 -1.29 21.04 -5.86
N ARG A 192 -2.22 21.64 -6.63
CA ARG A 192 -2.00 22.96 -7.22
C ARG A 192 -2.31 24.04 -6.20
N PRO A 193 -1.38 25.01 -6.00
CA PRO A 193 -1.59 26.15 -5.14
C PRO A 193 -2.79 26.99 -5.54
#